data_f701c9d80014b1be89cc9c4db204c573
#
_entry.id   f701c9d80014b1be89cc9c4db204c573
#
_cell.length_a   1.000
_cell.length_b   1.000
_cell.length_c   1.000
_cell.angle_alpha   90.00
_cell.angle_beta   90.00
_cell.angle_gamma   90.00
#
_symmetry.space_group_name_H-M   'P 1'
#
loop_
_entity.id
_entity.type
_entity.pdbx_description
1 polymer ?
#
loop_
_entity_poly.entity_id
_entity_poly.type
_entity_poly.pdbx_seq_one_letter_code
_entity_poly.pdbx_strand_id
1 'polypeptide(L)'
;MKVRYSYLRQQFDKADDLWRSLRKFVDTGDFTLGKPLLTFEKKFAKLIGSKYAVGVNSGTDAIKLSLKTLGIKSGDEVITAANTFVATVGAITELGAKPVFVDCDKTFCMNVKLLEKKISKKTKAIVPVHFAGYMTNMPELIKISTKYNLPIIEDACQSILGEINKKKSGTWGNLGCFSLHPLKNINVWSDGGIITTDNLKYYKHLILLRNHGLISREKVKICGYNSRLDTFQAVVGNWLLPKARNIANTRIKNARYLDKNLDSLKEITIPARPKNYKIVYHLYMVFAQKRDQLLKFCLKNGIEAKIHYPIPIYLQESMKYLNYKKGDYPETDYQASNLITFPCDQHLSKKQLDYIIKIVKKFYKNEN
;
A
#
# COMPACT_ATOMS: atom_id res chain seq x y z
N MET A 1 -22.13 10.46 -18.16
CA MET A 1 -22.17 9.74 -16.85
C MET A 1 -20.91 10.09 -16.07
N LYS A 2 -20.99 10.29 -14.75
CA LYS A 2 -19.79 10.55 -13.92
C LYS A 2 -19.35 9.25 -13.25
N VAL A 3 -18.07 8.87 -13.43
CA VAL A 3 -17.44 7.71 -12.78
C VAL A 3 -16.29 8.23 -11.94
N ARG A 4 -16.47 8.27 -10.63
CA ARG A 4 -15.48 8.76 -9.68
C ARG A 4 -14.39 7.73 -9.44
N TYR A 5 -13.21 8.20 -9.08
CA TYR A 5 -12.11 7.35 -8.68
C TYR A 5 -12.35 6.65 -7.33
N SER A 6 -13.03 7.34 -6.40
CA SER A 6 -13.34 6.83 -5.07
C SER A 6 -14.76 7.21 -4.65
N TYR A 7 -15.36 6.33 -3.85
CA TYR A 7 -16.73 6.43 -3.35
C TYR A 7 -16.77 6.39 -1.81
N LEU A 8 -15.92 7.18 -1.15
CA LEU A 8 -15.79 7.19 0.32
C LEU A 8 -17.11 7.45 1.04
N ARG A 9 -17.95 8.35 0.51
CA ARG A 9 -19.26 8.62 1.10
C ARG A 9 -20.12 7.35 1.13
N GLN A 10 -20.17 6.61 0.02
CA GLN A 10 -20.97 5.39 -0.09
C GLN A 10 -20.46 4.26 0.83
N GLN A 11 -19.18 4.27 1.16
CA GLN A 11 -18.61 3.28 2.09
C GLN A 11 -19.18 3.40 3.50
N PHE A 12 -19.61 4.59 3.88
CA PHE A 12 -20.18 4.91 5.18
C PHE A 12 -21.66 5.26 5.12
N ASP A 13 -22.33 5.03 4.00
CA ASP A 13 -23.78 5.10 3.92
C ASP A 13 -24.41 4.03 4.85
N LYS A 14 -25.51 4.37 5.52
CA LYS A 14 -26.20 3.48 6.46
C LYS A 14 -25.31 3.00 7.61
N ALA A 15 -24.53 3.90 8.19
CA ALA A 15 -23.58 3.62 9.28
C ALA A 15 -24.15 3.95 10.68
N ASP A 16 -25.47 3.79 10.91
CA ASP A 16 -26.12 4.12 12.19
C ASP A 16 -25.54 3.37 13.39
N ASP A 17 -25.12 2.12 13.18
CA ASP A 17 -24.44 1.32 14.19
C ASP A 17 -23.03 1.84 14.49
N LEU A 18 -22.33 2.40 13.50
CA LEU A 18 -21.08 3.12 13.73
C LEU A 18 -21.29 4.38 14.55
N TRP A 19 -22.31 5.21 14.22
CA TRP A 19 -22.60 6.41 14.98
C TRP A 19 -22.97 6.09 16.43
N ARG A 20 -23.76 5.05 16.68
CA ARG A 20 -24.06 4.57 18.04
C ARG A 20 -22.78 4.11 18.78
N SER A 21 -21.88 3.43 18.07
CA SER A 21 -20.60 2.99 18.66
C SER A 21 -19.69 4.14 19.01
N LEU A 22 -19.62 5.17 18.16
CA LEU A 22 -18.86 6.40 18.40
C LEU A 22 -19.41 7.18 19.58
N ARG A 23 -20.74 7.33 19.71
CA ARG A 23 -21.34 7.99 20.85
C ARG A 23 -20.99 7.30 22.17
N LYS A 24 -21.19 5.98 22.23
CA LYS A 24 -20.78 5.19 23.40
C LYS A 24 -19.30 5.32 23.73
N PHE A 25 -18.44 5.41 22.71
CA PHE A 25 -17.02 5.60 22.90
C PHE A 25 -16.69 6.96 23.50
N VAL A 26 -17.33 8.03 23.01
CA VAL A 26 -17.14 9.40 23.51
C VAL A 26 -17.54 9.48 24.99
N ASP A 27 -18.61 8.80 25.40
CA ASP A 27 -19.07 8.77 26.80
C ASP A 27 -18.03 8.13 27.75
N THR A 28 -17.09 7.34 27.23
CA THR A 28 -16.01 6.72 28.06
C THR A 28 -14.86 7.66 28.38
N GLY A 29 -14.64 8.71 27.58
CA GLY A 29 -13.45 9.59 27.69
C GLY A 29 -12.11 8.91 27.38
N ASP A 30 -12.08 7.66 26.91
CA ASP A 30 -10.87 6.83 26.71
C ASP A 30 -10.24 7.08 25.33
N PHE A 31 -9.86 8.33 25.06
CA PHE A 31 -9.46 8.80 23.74
C PHE A 31 -8.05 8.38 23.30
N THR A 32 -7.17 8.00 24.22
CA THR A 32 -5.76 7.70 23.91
C THR A 32 -5.41 6.27 24.30
N LEU A 33 -5.01 5.45 23.33
CA LEU A 33 -4.63 4.03 23.50
C LEU A 33 -5.72 3.17 24.15
N GLY A 34 -6.99 3.54 23.94
CA GLY A 34 -8.13 2.95 24.60
C GLY A 34 -8.51 1.56 24.11
N LYS A 35 -9.50 0.97 24.79
CA LYS A 35 -10.00 -0.40 24.51
C LYS A 35 -10.38 -0.65 23.05
N PRO A 36 -11.01 0.28 22.30
CA PRO A 36 -11.29 0.08 20.86
C PRO A 36 -10.03 -0.14 20.03
N LEU A 37 -8.92 0.54 20.34
CA LEU A 37 -7.64 0.35 19.63
C LEU A 37 -7.08 -1.06 19.87
N LEU A 38 -7.04 -1.53 21.11
CA LEU A 38 -6.58 -2.89 21.45
C LEU A 38 -7.43 -3.95 20.77
N THR A 39 -8.74 -3.71 20.67
CA THR A 39 -9.68 -4.59 19.96
C THR A 39 -9.40 -4.62 18.46
N PHE A 40 -9.15 -3.45 17.85
CA PHE A 40 -8.84 -3.32 16.44
C PHE A 40 -7.53 -4.03 16.09
N GLU A 41 -6.47 -3.82 16.87
CA GLU A 41 -5.18 -4.48 16.70
C GLU A 41 -5.30 -6.01 16.71
N LYS A 42 -6.00 -6.56 17.72
CA LYS A 42 -6.24 -8.01 17.81
C LYS A 42 -7.02 -8.56 16.61
N LYS A 43 -8.08 -7.86 16.19
CA LYS A 43 -8.89 -8.25 15.03
C LYS A 43 -8.10 -8.16 13.73
N PHE A 44 -7.29 -7.12 13.57
CA PHE A 44 -6.45 -6.93 12.40
C PHE A 44 -5.37 -8.01 12.31
N ALA A 45 -4.65 -8.28 13.40
CA ALA A 45 -3.69 -9.38 13.48
C ALA A 45 -4.33 -10.71 13.05
N LYS A 46 -5.52 -11.03 13.59
CA LYS A 46 -6.28 -12.23 13.22
C LYS A 46 -6.68 -12.24 11.73
N LEU A 47 -7.11 -11.10 11.18
CA LEU A 47 -7.50 -10.98 9.78
C LEU A 47 -6.33 -11.26 8.84
N ILE A 48 -5.16 -10.70 9.14
CA ILE A 48 -3.94 -10.85 8.35
C ILE A 48 -3.31 -12.23 8.60
N GLY A 49 -3.38 -12.75 9.82
CA GLY A 49 -2.77 -14.03 10.20
C GLY A 49 -1.39 -13.83 10.83
N SER A 50 -1.16 -12.70 11.51
CA SER A 50 0.01 -12.43 12.34
C SER A 50 -0.30 -12.58 13.82
N LYS A 51 0.73 -12.74 14.66
CA LYS A 51 0.57 -12.83 16.12
C LYS A 51 0.23 -11.48 16.74
N TYR A 52 0.84 -10.41 16.26
CA TYR A 52 0.73 -9.06 16.83
C TYR A 52 0.43 -8.04 15.76
N ALA A 53 -0.30 -7.00 16.14
CA ALA A 53 -0.47 -5.78 15.35
C ALA A 53 -0.36 -4.57 16.27
N VAL A 54 0.18 -3.46 15.74
CA VAL A 54 0.40 -2.20 16.45
C VAL A 54 -0.16 -1.06 15.60
N GLY A 55 -1.20 -0.40 16.07
CA GLY A 55 -1.79 0.77 15.42
C GLY A 55 -0.90 2.00 15.60
N VAL A 56 -0.64 2.69 14.49
CA VAL A 56 0.21 3.88 14.41
C VAL A 56 -0.48 4.98 13.61
N ASN A 57 0.09 6.18 13.60
CA ASN A 57 -0.54 7.37 13.02
C ASN A 57 -0.77 7.29 11.51
N SER A 58 0.11 6.63 10.76
CA SER A 58 0.03 6.54 9.29
C SER A 58 0.78 5.33 8.74
N GLY A 59 0.56 5.03 7.45
CA GLY A 59 1.37 4.05 6.73
C GLY A 59 2.85 4.45 6.65
N THR A 60 3.14 5.74 6.55
CA THR A 60 4.51 6.29 6.59
C THR A 60 5.18 5.98 7.91
N ASP A 61 4.49 6.23 9.02
CA ASP A 61 4.98 5.91 10.36
C ASP A 61 5.12 4.41 10.56
N ALA A 62 4.23 3.60 9.97
CA ALA A 62 4.38 2.16 10.02
C ALA A 62 5.73 1.70 9.44
N ILE A 63 6.14 2.24 8.29
CA ILE A 63 7.42 1.93 7.67
C ILE A 63 8.58 2.49 8.51
N LYS A 64 8.50 3.77 8.91
CA LYS A 64 9.53 4.44 9.72
C LYS A 64 9.81 3.71 11.04
N LEU A 65 8.76 3.42 11.81
CA LEU A 65 8.92 2.74 13.10
C LEU A 65 9.39 1.29 12.94
N SER A 66 9.03 0.63 11.84
CA SER A 66 9.55 -0.70 11.49
C SER A 66 11.05 -0.66 11.19
N LEU A 67 11.52 0.30 10.39
CA LEU A 67 12.94 0.53 10.12
C LEU A 67 13.69 0.83 11.43
N LYS A 68 13.17 1.71 12.27
CA LYS A 68 13.76 2.04 13.56
C LYS A 68 13.81 0.84 14.50
N THR A 69 12.80 -0.03 14.47
CA THR A 69 12.77 -1.28 15.24
C THR A 69 13.87 -2.24 14.83
N LEU A 70 14.26 -2.24 13.56
CA LEU A 70 15.40 -3.01 13.05
C LEU A 70 16.76 -2.34 13.29
N GLY A 71 16.78 -1.14 13.89
CA GLY A 71 18.01 -0.41 14.21
C GLY A 71 18.60 0.37 13.02
N ILE A 72 17.81 0.63 11.97
CA ILE A 72 18.25 1.43 10.82
C ILE A 72 18.57 2.86 11.27
N LYS A 73 19.71 3.36 10.80
CA LYS A 73 20.28 4.67 11.18
C LYS A 73 21.00 5.32 10.02
N SER A 74 21.51 6.54 10.26
CA SER A 74 22.31 7.27 9.29
C SER A 74 23.50 6.44 8.78
N GLY A 75 23.73 6.50 7.47
CA GLY A 75 24.77 5.76 6.75
C GLY A 75 24.39 4.33 6.32
N ASP A 76 23.30 3.78 6.82
CA ASP A 76 22.77 2.50 6.36
C ASP A 76 22.11 2.63 4.97
N GLU A 77 22.07 1.53 4.21
CA GLU A 77 21.35 1.43 2.95
C GLU A 77 20.12 0.54 3.13
N VAL A 78 18.98 0.99 2.57
CA VAL A 78 17.72 0.24 2.55
C VAL A 78 17.28 0.08 1.10
N ILE A 79 17.13 -1.18 0.65
CA ILE A 79 16.74 -1.47 -0.73
C ILE A 79 15.22 -1.41 -0.85
N THR A 80 14.73 -0.72 -1.90
CA THR A 80 13.30 -0.65 -2.23
C THR A 80 13.07 -0.59 -3.75
N ALA A 81 11.80 -0.59 -4.19
CA ALA A 81 11.44 -0.52 -5.60
C ALA A 81 11.61 0.90 -6.17
N ALA A 82 12.03 1.01 -7.43
CA ALA A 82 12.13 2.29 -8.15
C ALA A 82 10.76 2.89 -8.49
N ASN A 83 9.68 2.09 -8.47
CA ASN A 83 8.30 2.55 -8.55
C ASN A 83 7.63 2.36 -7.19
N THR A 84 7.56 3.40 -6.39
CA THR A 84 6.87 3.41 -5.10
C THR A 84 6.27 4.78 -4.80
N PHE A 85 5.40 4.83 -3.80
CA PHE A 85 4.92 6.08 -3.26
C PHE A 85 6.01 6.74 -2.41
N VAL A 86 6.01 8.07 -2.38
CA VAL A 86 7.03 8.87 -1.65
C VAL A 86 7.18 8.48 -0.18
N ALA A 87 6.13 7.97 0.46
CA ALA A 87 6.16 7.58 1.87
C ALA A 87 7.20 6.50 2.19
N THR A 88 7.39 5.51 1.29
CA THR A 88 8.39 4.45 1.48
C THR A 88 9.79 5.04 1.56
N VAL A 89 10.10 5.93 0.63
CA VAL A 89 11.43 6.57 0.54
C VAL A 89 11.60 7.62 1.64
N GLY A 90 10.55 8.41 1.92
CA GLY A 90 10.56 9.39 3.02
C GLY A 90 10.83 8.75 4.37
N ALA A 91 10.23 7.60 4.66
CA ALA A 91 10.48 6.87 5.90
C ALA A 91 11.94 6.38 6.01
N ILE A 92 12.59 6.04 4.89
CA ILE A 92 14.01 5.65 4.86
C ILE A 92 14.90 6.88 5.10
N THR A 93 14.66 7.95 4.36
CA THR A 93 15.50 9.16 4.40
C THR A 93 15.39 9.93 5.71
N GLU A 94 14.22 9.92 6.35
CA GLU A 94 14.02 10.55 7.67
C GLU A 94 14.93 9.94 8.76
N LEU A 95 15.33 8.67 8.61
CA LEU A 95 16.29 8.04 9.51
C LEU A 95 17.76 8.28 9.12
N GLY A 96 18.02 9.12 8.11
CA GLY A 96 19.35 9.36 7.55
C GLY A 96 19.90 8.17 6.75
N ALA A 97 19.08 7.16 6.46
CA ALA A 97 19.46 6.03 5.64
C ALA A 97 19.31 6.36 4.15
N LYS A 98 20.13 5.70 3.33
CA LYS A 98 20.11 5.87 1.87
C LYS A 98 19.17 4.86 1.21
N PRO A 99 18.14 5.30 0.46
CA PRO A 99 17.36 4.39 -0.35
C PRO A 99 18.21 3.91 -1.55
N VAL A 100 18.20 2.60 -1.78
CA VAL A 100 18.82 1.95 -2.93
C VAL A 100 17.72 1.34 -3.76
N PHE A 101 17.60 1.76 -5.02
CA PHE A 101 16.48 1.33 -5.86
C PHE A 101 16.82 0.08 -6.66
N VAL A 102 15.78 -0.76 -6.82
CA VAL A 102 15.74 -1.90 -7.74
C VAL A 102 14.64 -1.63 -8.74
N ASP A 103 14.91 -1.86 -10.03
CA ASP A 103 13.89 -1.70 -11.08
C ASP A 103 12.69 -2.62 -10.84
N CYS A 104 11.57 -2.28 -11.42
CA CYS A 104 10.36 -3.07 -11.33
C CYS A 104 10.32 -4.21 -12.35
N ASP A 105 9.43 -5.14 -12.15
CA ASP A 105 9.00 -6.09 -13.16
C ASP A 105 7.65 -5.67 -13.78
N LYS A 106 7.15 -6.46 -14.71
CA LYS A 106 5.87 -6.20 -15.39
C LYS A 106 4.63 -6.31 -14.48
N THR A 107 4.81 -6.64 -13.20
CA THR A 107 3.77 -6.63 -12.17
C THR A 107 3.83 -5.39 -11.29
N PHE A 108 4.62 -4.37 -11.67
CA PHE A 108 4.81 -3.09 -10.97
C PHE A 108 5.61 -3.19 -9.66
N CYS A 109 5.93 -4.38 -9.22
CA CYS A 109 6.68 -4.64 -8.00
C CYS A 109 8.19 -4.73 -8.29
N MET A 110 8.99 -4.72 -7.25
CA MET A 110 10.44 -4.91 -7.34
C MET A 110 10.79 -6.19 -8.13
N ASN A 111 11.66 -6.07 -9.12
CA ASN A 111 12.23 -7.21 -9.83
C ASN A 111 13.27 -7.90 -8.97
N VAL A 112 12.87 -8.94 -8.28
CA VAL A 112 13.71 -9.66 -7.30
C VAL A 112 14.97 -10.25 -7.94
N LYS A 113 14.96 -10.56 -9.25
CA LYS A 113 16.14 -11.06 -9.98
C LYS A 113 17.29 -10.04 -10.07
N LEU A 114 16.97 -8.75 -9.92
CA LEU A 114 17.96 -7.67 -9.94
C LEU A 114 18.47 -7.30 -8.54
N LEU A 115 17.86 -7.85 -7.49
CA LEU A 115 18.11 -7.44 -6.10
C LEU A 115 19.55 -7.69 -5.66
N GLU A 116 20.08 -8.87 -5.93
CA GLU A 116 21.43 -9.25 -5.44
C GLU A 116 22.52 -8.28 -5.88
N LYS A 117 22.41 -7.73 -7.10
CA LYS A 117 23.35 -6.75 -7.66
C LYS A 117 23.36 -5.40 -6.91
N LYS A 118 22.35 -5.16 -6.08
CA LYS A 118 22.19 -3.91 -5.32
C LYS A 118 22.58 -4.05 -3.85
N ILE A 119 22.87 -5.27 -3.40
CA ILE A 119 23.29 -5.54 -2.01
C ILE A 119 24.76 -5.13 -1.82
N SER A 120 24.99 -4.33 -0.79
CA SER A 120 26.32 -3.90 -0.35
C SER A 120 26.55 -4.23 1.13
N LYS A 121 27.77 -4.00 1.63
CA LYS A 121 28.08 -4.10 3.08
C LYS A 121 27.27 -3.13 3.95
N LYS A 122 26.75 -2.04 3.36
CA LYS A 122 25.92 -1.04 4.03
C LYS A 122 24.44 -1.39 4.02
N THR A 123 24.03 -2.37 3.22
CA THR A 123 22.62 -2.80 3.16
C THR A 123 22.21 -3.43 4.49
N LYS A 124 21.12 -2.92 5.09
CA LYS A 124 20.62 -3.36 6.40
C LYS A 124 19.18 -3.85 6.39
N ALA A 125 18.41 -3.52 5.36
CA ALA A 125 17.04 -4.01 5.20
C ALA A 125 16.59 -3.96 3.74
N ILE A 126 15.55 -4.75 3.44
CA ILE A 126 14.83 -4.72 2.17
C ILE A 126 13.38 -4.32 2.46
N VAL A 127 12.86 -3.32 1.73
CA VAL A 127 11.48 -2.87 1.79
C VAL A 127 10.80 -3.13 0.44
N PRO A 128 10.31 -4.36 0.18
CA PRO A 128 9.49 -4.62 -0.99
C PRO A 128 8.16 -3.88 -0.87
N VAL A 129 7.70 -3.29 -1.99
CA VAL A 129 6.43 -2.59 -2.06
C VAL A 129 5.42 -3.47 -2.81
N HIS A 130 4.30 -3.76 -2.16
CA HIS A 130 3.18 -4.49 -2.75
C HIS A 130 2.28 -3.53 -3.52
N PHE A 131 2.76 -3.08 -4.69
CA PHE A 131 2.18 -1.96 -5.41
C PHE A 131 0.84 -2.30 -6.07
N ALA A 132 -0.09 -1.37 -6.08
CA ALA A 132 -1.42 -1.49 -6.71
C ALA A 132 -2.30 -2.64 -6.18
N GLY A 133 -1.88 -3.36 -5.15
CA GLY A 133 -2.54 -4.57 -4.66
C GLY A 133 -1.93 -5.87 -5.19
N TYR A 134 -0.88 -5.78 -6.01
CA TYR A 134 0.02 -6.91 -6.29
C TYR A 134 0.94 -7.17 -5.12
N MET A 135 1.68 -8.25 -5.19
CA MET A 135 2.73 -8.54 -4.22
C MET A 135 4.05 -8.78 -4.97
N THR A 136 5.14 -8.24 -4.44
CA THR A 136 6.49 -8.64 -4.83
C THR A 136 6.62 -10.16 -4.73
N ASN A 137 7.43 -10.78 -5.59
CA ASN A 137 7.68 -12.23 -5.53
C ASN A 137 8.38 -12.61 -4.21
N MET A 138 7.57 -12.71 -3.14
CA MET A 138 8.05 -12.97 -1.78
C MET A 138 8.77 -14.31 -1.64
N PRO A 139 8.33 -15.43 -2.27
CA PRO A 139 9.08 -16.69 -2.21
C PRO A 139 10.53 -16.58 -2.67
N GLU A 140 10.80 -15.83 -3.74
CA GLU A 140 12.15 -15.59 -4.24
C GLU A 140 12.91 -14.59 -3.38
N LEU A 141 12.24 -13.51 -2.95
CA LEU A 141 12.81 -12.51 -2.07
C LEU A 141 13.30 -13.10 -0.74
N ILE A 142 12.53 -14.00 -0.13
CA ILE A 142 12.91 -14.68 1.12
C ILE A 142 14.21 -15.48 0.96
N LYS A 143 14.42 -16.17 -0.18
CA LYS A 143 15.67 -16.91 -0.44
C LYS A 143 16.88 -15.97 -0.41
N ILE A 144 16.76 -14.81 -1.07
CA ILE A 144 17.84 -13.81 -1.09
C ILE A 144 18.04 -13.20 0.30
N SER A 145 16.97 -12.81 0.96
CA SER A 145 17.00 -12.26 2.33
C SER A 145 17.71 -13.23 3.30
N THR A 146 17.41 -14.51 3.23
CA THR A 146 18.05 -15.55 4.06
C THR A 146 19.52 -15.69 3.71
N LYS A 147 19.88 -15.74 2.41
CA LYS A 147 21.28 -15.85 1.94
C LYS A 147 22.17 -14.71 2.45
N TYR A 148 21.62 -13.48 2.49
CA TYR A 148 22.36 -12.29 2.91
C TYR A 148 22.07 -11.84 4.33
N ASN A 149 21.26 -12.59 5.08
CA ASN A 149 20.81 -12.27 6.45
C ASN A 149 20.24 -10.84 6.56
N LEU A 150 19.42 -10.44 5.58
CA LEU A 150 18.80 -9.12 5.52
C LEU A 150 17.34 -9.18 5.94
N PRO A 151 16.90 -8.41 6.94
CA PRO A 151 15.50 -8.36 7.34
C PRO A 151 14.63 -7.71 6.26
N ILE A 152 13.36 -8.16 6.19
CA ILE A 152 12.35 -7.64 5.27
C ILE A 152 11.28 -6.89 6.04
N ILE A 153 10.95 -5.68 5.59
CA ILE A 153 9.77 -4.93 5.96
C ILE A 153 8.86 -4.85 4.74
N GLU A 154 7.70 -5.50 4.79
CA GLU A 154 6.75 -5.42 3.69
C GLU A 154 6.00 -4.08 3.72
N ASP A 155 6.17 -3.24 2.70
CA ASP A 155 5.23 -2.13 2.47
C ASP A 155 3.97 -2.70 1.80
N ALA A 156 3.04 -3.14 2.62
CA ALA A 156 1.74 -3.69 2.24
C ALA A 156 0.62 -2.64 2.24
N CYS A 157 0.97 -1.34 2.24
CA CYS A 157 0.01 -0.23 2.30
C CYS A 157 -1.02 -0.21 1.17
N GLN A 158 -0.78 -0.93 0.10
CA GLN A 158 -1.69 -1.06 -1.03
C GLN A 158 -2.23 -2.49 -1.22
N SER A 159 -1.90 -3.43 -0.32
CA SER A 159 -2.17 -4.85 -0.54
C SER A 159 -2.82 -5.57 0.65
N ILE A 160 -3.67 -4.89 1.43
CA ILE A 160 -4.43 -5.55 2.51
C ILE A 160 -5.22 -6.72 1.93
N LEU A 161 -5.02 -7.94 2.47
CA LEU A 161 -5.59 -9.20 1.99
C LEU A 161 -5.07 -9.66 0.61
N GLY A 162 -3.99 -9.09 0.08
CA GLY A 162 -3.24 -9.68 -1.02
C GLY A 162 -2.61 -11.01 -0.58
N GLU A 163 -2.51 -11.97 -1.49
CA GLU A 163 -1.97 -13.30 -1.16
C GLU A 163 -1.08 -13.84 -2.28
N ILE A 164 -0.03 -14.56 -1.90
CA ILE A 164 0.72 -15.48 -2.77
C ILE A 164 0.64 -16.86 -2.15
N ASN A 165 0.19 -17.88 -2.90
CA ASN A 165 0.02 -19.24 -2.39
C ASN A 165 -0.76 -19.29 -1.06
N LYS A 166 -1.85 -18.50 -0.94
CA LYS A 166 -2.70 -18.34 0.24
C LYS A 166 -2.02 -17.70 1.47
N LYS A 167 -0.74 -17.33 1.39
CA LYS A 167 -0.05 -16.57 2.44
C LYS A 167 -0.20 -15.07 2.18
N LYS A 168 -0.70 -14.34 3.17
CA LYS A 168 -1.10 -12.94 3.02
C LYS A 168 0.08 -11.97 3.06
N SER A 169 -0.09 -10.82 2.42
CA SER A 169 0.78 -9.66 2.55
C SER A 169 0.92 -9.24 4.01
N GLY A 170 2.10 -8.78 4.40
CA GLY A 170 2.44 -8.40 5.78
C GLY A 170 2.71 -9.56 6.72
N THR A 171 2.86 -10.80 6.21
CA THR A 171 3.21 -11.98 7.00
C THR A 171 4.42 -12.75 6.46
N TRP A 172 5.06 -12.24 5.43
CA TRP A 172 6.22 -12.90 4.81
C TRP A 172 7.54 -12.43 5.41
N GLY A 173 7.64 -11.12 5.68
CA GLY A 173 8.82 -10.49 6.25
C GLY A 173 8.82 -10.48 7.78
N ASN A 174 9.79 -9.76 8.33
CA ASN A 174 9.92 -9.55 9.79
C ASN A 174 8.82 -8.63 10.33
N LEU A 175 8.41 -7.66 9.50
CA LEU A 175 7.38 -6.65 9.79
C LEU A 175 6.56 -6.40 8.54
N GLY A 176 5.24 -6.22 8.70
CA GLY A 176 4.34 -5.80 7.63
C GLY A 176 3.72 -4.44 7.95
N CYS A 177 3.75 -3.51 7.01
CA CYS A 177 3.26 -2.14 7.16
C CYS A 177 2.01 -1.91 6.32
N PHE A 178 0.96 -1.38 6.92
CA PHE A 178 -0.31 -1.11 6.27
C PHE A 178 -0.74 0.34 6.48
N SER A 179 -1.37 0.92 5.48
CA SER A 179 -2.00 2.24 5.55
C SER A 179 -3.52 2.09 5.67
N LEU A 180 -4.11 2.89 6.54
CA LEU A 180 -5.55 3.02 6.71
C LEU A 180 -6.06 4.39 6.21
N HIS A 181 -5.25 5.10 5.41
CA HIS A 181 -5.63 6.36 4.76
C HIS A 181 -6.97 6.21 4.01
N PRO A 182 -7.82 7.24 3.95
CA PRO A 182 -9.17 7.17 3.35
C PRO A 182 -9.27 6.53 1.97
N LEU A 183 -8.26 6.68 1.13
CA LEU A 183 -8.26 6.09 -0.22
C LEU A 183 -7.85 4.61 -0.26
N LYS A 184 -7.46 4.00 0.87
CA LYS A 184 -7.10 2.57 0.91
C LYS A 184 -8.34 1.67 0.90
N ASN A 185 -8.16 0.41 0.50
CA ASN A 185 -9.26 -0.56 0.42
C ASN A 185 -9.96 -0.75 1.78
N ILE A 186 -9.18 -0.75 2.85
CA ILE A 186 -9.64 -0.67 4.24
C ILE A 186 -9.08 0.62 4.80
N ASN A 187 -9.94 1.46 5.32
CA ASN A 187 -9.57 2.82 5.73
C ASN A 187 -10.28 3.24 7.01
N VAL A 188 -9.83 4.35 7.53
CA VAL A 188 -10.48 5.10 8.61
C VAL A 188 -10.81 6.51 8.10
N TRP A 189 -11.35 7.41 8.94
CA TRP A 189 -11.84 8.72 8.50
C TRP A 189 -10.76 9.79 8.36
N SER A 190 -9.54 9.47 8.76
CA SER A 190 -8.37 10.31 8.59
C SER A 190 -7.16 9.42 8.36
N ASP A 191 -5.98 9.83 8.78
CA ASP A 191 -4.79 9.00 8.71
C ASP A 191 -4.83 7.85 9.71
N GLY A 192 -4.15 6.78 9.37
CA GLY A 192 -3.95 5.61 10.19
C GLY A 192 -2.99 4.65 9.53
N GLY A 193 -2.31 3.90 10.36
CA GLY A 193 -1.42 2.82 9.94
C GLY A 193 -1.45 1.68 10.93
N ILE A 194 -0.94 0.54 10.51
CA ILE A 194 -0.80 -0.61 11.40
C ILE A 194 0.42 -1.43 10.99
N ILE A 195 1.15 -1.93 11.98
CA ILE A 195 2.34 -2.76 11.80
C ILE A 195 2.01 -4.16 12.30
N THR A 196 2.31 -5.19 11.52
CA THR A 196 2.16 -6.60 11.91
C THR A 196 3.52 -7.26 12.11
N THR A 197 3.60 -8.18 13.05
CA THR A 197 4.79 -9.01 13.29
C THR A 197 4.45 -10.25 14.10
N ASP A 198 5.24 -11.30 13.94
CA ASP A 198 5.18 -12.51 14.79
C ASP A 198 6.22 -12.48 15.91
N ASN A 199 7.10 -11.48 15.90
CA ASN A 199 8.20 -11.34 16.85
C ASN A 199 7.79 -10.50 18.07
N LEU A 200 7.74 -11.12 19.25
CA LEU A 200 7.39 -10.44 20.52
C LEU A 200 8.34 -9.31 20.87
N LYS A 201 9.65 -9.40 20.55
CA LYS A 201 10.62 -8.35 20.83
C LYS A 201 10.33 -7.10 20.00
N TYR A 202 10.02 -7.27 18.70
CA TYR A 202 9.63 -6.17 17.83
C TYR A 202 8.30 -5.55 18.29
N TYR A 203 7.31 -6.37 18.60
CA TYR A 203 6.03 -5.89 19.12
C TYR A 203 6.21 -5.00 20.37
N LYS A 204 6.96 -5.48 21.39
CA LYS A 204 7.23 -4.70 22.59
C LYS A 204 7.98 -3.40 22.32
N HIS A 205 8.92 -3.41 21.36
CA HIS A 205 9.66 -2.22 20.96
C HIS A 205 8.76 -1.19 20.25
N LEU A 206 7.89 -1.64 19.35
CA LEU A 206 6.92 -0.80 18.64
C LEU A 206 5.90 -0.14 19.60
N ILE A 207 5.42 -0.85 20.60
CA ILE A 207 4.53 -0.29 21.64
C ILE A 207 5.21 0.89 22.36
N LEU A 208 6.50 0.79 22.65
CA LEU A 208 7.27 1.90 23.25
C LEU A 208 7.46 3.02 22.22
N LEU A 209 7.92 2.72 21.00
CA LEU A 209 8.22 3.70 19.97
C LEU A 209 7.01 4.58 19.62
N ARG A 210 5.81 4.01 19.52
CA ARG A 210 4.61 4.78 19.15
C ARG A 210 4.11 5.72 20.24
N ASN A 211 4.58 5.53 21.49
CA ASN A 211 4.10 6.26 22.66
C ASN A 211 5.26 6.84 23.48
N HIS A 212 6.08 7.70 22.85
CA HIS A 212 7.19 8.44 23.49
C HIS A 212 8.24 7.56 24.19
N GLY A 213 8.21 6.24 24.03
CA GLY A 213 9.08 5.31 24.75
C GLY A 213 8.70 5.09 26.21
N LEU A 214 7.48 5.49 26.59
CA LEU A 214 6.97 5.42 27.97
C LEU A 214 6.73 3.96 28.41
N ILE A 215 7.23 3.60 29.58
CA ILE A 215 6.87 2.37 30.30
C ILE A 215 5.90 2.65 31.46
N SER A 216 5.87 3.87 31.95
CA SER A 216 4.88 4.43 32.86
C SER A 216 4.77 5.92 32.60
N ARG A 217 3.85 6.61 33.29
CA ARG A 217 3.67 8.06 33.14
C ARG A 217 4.95 8.86 33.40
N GLU A 218 5.84 8.35 34.23
CA GLU A 218 7.03 9.05 34.71
C GLU A 218 8.34 8.44 34.19
N LYS A 219 8.29 7.27 33.55
CA LYS A 219 9.49 6.55 33.13
C LYS A 219 9.53 6.36 31.61
N VAL A 220 10.55 6.93 30.99
CA VAL A 220 10.86 6.77 29.56
C VAL A 220 12.01 5.77 29.41
N LYS A 221 11.83 4.72 28.62
CA LYS A 221 12.84 3.68 28.38
C LYS A 221 13.69 3.94 27.15
N ILE A 222 13.08 4.53 26.12
CA ILE A 222 13.73 4.85 24.83
C ILE A 222 13.18 6.18 24.31
N CYS A 223 13.91 6.87 23.44
CA CYS A 223 13.34 7.98 22.68
C CYS A 223 12.34 7.43 21.67
N GLY A 224 11.07 7.80 21.80
CA GLY A 224 9.98 7.38 20.93
C GLY A 224 9.25 8.57 20.30
N TYR A 225 8.11 8.30 19.69
CA TYR A 225 7.30 9.26 18.96
C TYR A 225 5.89 9.34 19.54
N ASN A 226 5.19 10.40 19.25
CA ASN A 226 3.73 10.40 19.28
C ASN A 226 3.24 9.89 17.92
N SER A 227 3.10 8.58 17.78
CA SER A 227 2.65 7.92 16.56
C SER A 227 1.62 6.84 16.90
N ARG A 228 0.51 7.27 17.46
CA ARG A 228 -0.60 6.41 17.88
C ARG A 228 -1.70 6.45 16.83
N LEU A 229 -2.32 5.32 16.53
CA LEU A 229 -3.63 5.33 15.89
C LEU A 229 -4.65 5.85 16.90
N ASP A 230 -5.36 6.91 16.57
CA ASP A 230 -6.41 7.46 17.44
C ASP A 230 -7.46 6.41 17.77
N THR A 231 -7.90 6.37 19.04
CA THR A 231 -8.93 5.42 19.47
C THR A 231 -10.24 5.63 18.70
N PHE A 232 -10.55 6.89 18.35
CA PHE A 232 -11.69 7.23 17.49
C PHE A 232 -11.60 6.54 16.12
N GLN A 233 -10.45 6.60 15.47
CA GLN A 233 -10.21 5.93 14.19
C GLN A 233 -10.28 4.40 14.34
N ALA A 234 -9.85 3.86 15.47
CA ALA A 234 -9.97 2.43 15.74
C ALA A 234 -11.43 1.97 15.89
N VAL A 235 -12.35 2.82 16.37
CA VAL A 235 -13.80 2.53 16.34
C VAL A 235 -14.28 2.38 14.91
N VAL A 236 -13.91 3.32 14.02
CA VAL A 236 -14.24 3.26 12.58
C VAL A 236 -13.66 2.00 11.95
N GLY A 237 -12.37 1.72 12.24
CA GLY A 237 -11.68 0.52 11.76
C GLY A 237 -12.37 -0.78 12.20
N ASN A 238 -12.79 -0.87 13.47
CA ASN A 238 -13.53 -2.03 14.00
C ASN A 238 -14.87 -2.28 13.27
N TRP A 239 -15.55 -1.22 12.86
CA TRP A 239 -16.79 -1.29 12.10
C TRP A 239 -16.55 -1.74 10.66
N LEU A 240 -15.47 -1.26 10.02
CA LEU A 240 -15.19 -1.57 8.61
C LEU A 240 -14.53 -2.94 8.42
N LEU A 241 -13.71 -3.38 9.37
CA LEU A 241 -12.87 -4.58 9.25
C LEU A 241 -13.64 -5.86 8.89
N PRO A 242 -14.85 -6.14 9.41
CA PRO A 242 -15.66 -7.29 8.99
C PRO A 242 -16.01 -7.30 7.51
N LYS A 243 -16.07 -6.12 6.87
CA LYS A 243 -16.42 -5.95 5.45
C LYS A 243 -15.20 -6.13 4.51
N ALA A 244 -13.98 -6.24 5.06
CA ALA A 244 -12.71 -6.22 4.32
C ALA A 244 -12.65 -7.27 3.19
N ARG A 245 -13.09 -8.49 3.46
CA ARG A 245 -13.09 -9.58 2.46
C ARG A 245 -14.04 -9.30 1.31
N ASN A 246 -15.23 -8.77 1.62
CA ASN A 246 -16.23 -8.42 0.61
C ASN A 246 -15.73 -7.27 -0.29
N ILE A 247 -15.11 -6.25 0.32
CA ILE A 247 -14.48 -5.13 -0.40
C ILE A 247 -13.43 -5.67 -1.38
N ALA A 248 -12.48 -6.49 -0.91
CA ALA A 248 -11.46 -7.08 -1.76
C ALA A 248 -12.05 -7.92 -2.90
N ASN A 249 -13.01 -8.80 -2.61
CA ASN A 249 -13.63 -9.66 -3.61
C ASN A 249 -14.40 -8.87 -4.67
N THR A 250 -15.10 -7.79 -4.27
CA THR A 250 -15.81 -6.94 -5.23
C THR A 250 -14.84 -6.20 -6.16
N ARG A 251 -13.74 -5.65 -5.63
CA ARG A 251 -12.69 -5.02 -6.45
C ARG A 251 -12.06 -6.03 -7.42
N ILE A 252 -11.80 -7.25 -6.99
CA ILE A 252 -11.31 -8.35 -7.85
C ILE A 252 -12.33 -8.65 -8.96
N LYS A 253 -13.63 -8.72 -8.64
CA LYS A 253 -14.69 -8.94 -9.64
C LYS A 253 -14.74 -7.80 -10.68
N ASN A 254 -14.67 -6.55 -10.23
CA ASN A 254 -14.66 -5.38 -11.09
C ASN A 254 -13.43 -5.39 -12.03
N ALA A 255 -12.24 -5.66 -11.49
CA ALA A 255 -11.00 -5.72 -12.25
C ALA A 255 -11.06 -6.82 -13.32
N ARG A 256 -11.51 -8.03 -12.97
CA ARG A 256 -11.69 -9.14 -13.95
C ARG A 256 -12.68 -8.79 -15.03
N TYR A 257 -13.73 -8.05 -14.70
CA TYR A 257 -14.71 -7.59 -15.68
C TYR A 257 -14.09 -6.57 -16.66
N LEU A 258 -13.27 -5.65 -16.16
CA LEU A 258 -12.53 -4.71 -17.01
C LEU A 258 -11.49 -5.44 -17.86
N ASP A 259 -10.68 -6.35 -17.28
CA ASP A 259 -9.70 -7.16 -18.03
C ASP A 259 -10.37 -7.85 -19.23
N LYS A 260 -11.46 -8.62 -18.98
CA LYS A 260 -12.18 -9.37 -20.04
C LYS A 260 -12.64 -8.50 -21.20
N ASN A 261 -13.02 -7.25 -20.94
CA ASN A 261 -13.62 -6.36 -21.95
C ASN A 261 -12.61 -5.42 -22.63
N LEU A 262 -11.45 -5.21 -22.01
CA LEU A 262 -10.38 -4.36 -22.56
C LEU A 262 -9.29 -5.16 -23.29
N ASP A 263 -9.17 -6.46 -23.02
CA ASP A 263 -8.16 -7.35 -23.61
C ASP A 263 -8.27 -7.47 -25.16
N SER A 264 -9.44 -7.15 -25.72
CA SER A 264 -9.65 -7.13 -27.17
C SER A 264 -9.05 -5.91 -27.88
N LEU A 265 -8.57 -4.90 -27.14
CA LEU A 265 -7.96 -3.70 -27.69
C LEU A 265 -6.45 -3.89 -27.83
N LYS A 266 -5.91 -3.80 -29.06
CA LYS A 266 -4.48 -3.94 -29.35
C LYS A 266 -3.61 -2.85 -28.66
N GLU A 267 -4.23 -1.71 -28.39
CA GLU A 267 -3.61 -0.54 -27.77
C GLU A 267 -3.55 -0.62 -26.24
N ILE A 268 -4.23 -1.60 -25.65
CA ILE A 268 -4.25 -1.84 -24.20
C ILE A 268 -3.51 -3.15 -23.91
N THR A 269 -2.54 -3.10 -23.01
CA THR A 269 -1.90 -4.31 -22.51
C THR A 269 -2.31 -4.52 -21.03
N ILE A 270 -2.99 -5.63 -20.79
CA ILE A 270 -3.34 -6.06 -19.43
C ILE A 270 -2.09 -6.68 -18.77
N PRO A 271 -1.64 -6.17 -17.61
CA PRO A 271 -0.53 -6.76 -16.91
C PRO A 271 -0.80 -8.21 -16.48
N ALA A 272 0.25 -9.01 -16.31
CA ALA A 272 0.12 -10.41 -15.92
C ALA A 272 -0.69 -10.56 -14.63
N ARG A 273 -1.58 -11.56 -14.61
CA ARG A 273 -2.42 -11.95 -13.45
C ARG A 273 -2.03 -13.39 -13.03
N PRO A 274 -0.93 -13.59 -12.28
CA PRO A 274 -0.47 -14.93 -11.91
C PRO A 274 -1.54 -15.68 -11.12
N LYS A 275 -1.81 -16.95 -11.46
CA LYS A 275 -2.89 -17.77 -10.88
C LYS A 275 -2.76 -17.99 -9.37
N ASN A 276 -1.54 -18.02 -8.86
CA ASN A 276 -1.24 -18.20 -7.44
C ASN A 276 -1.24 -16.89 -6.63
N TYR A 277 -1.57 -15.75 -7.26
CA TYR A 277 -1.68 -14.44 -6.62
C TYR A 277 -3.15 -14.05 -6.45
N LYS A 278 -3.49 -13.55 -5.27
CA LYS A 278 -4.72 -12.81 -5.04
C LYS A 278 -4.42 -11.33 -5.04
N ILE A 279 -4.59 -10.70 -6.19
CA ILE A 279 -4.39 -9.26 -6.39
C ILE A 279 -5.64 -8.53 -5.91
N VAL A 280 -5.52 -7.59 -4.97
CA VAL A 280 -6.68 -6.92 -4.34
C VAL A 280 -7.05 -5.58 -4.96
N TYR A 281 -6.36 -5.19 -6.01
CA TYR A 281 -6.67 -4.01 -6.85
C TYR A 281 -6.96 -2.75 -6.04
N HIS A 282 -5.98 -2.34 -5.21
CA HIS A 282 -5.99 -0.97 -4.70
C HIS A 282 -6.05 0.01 -5.88
N LEU A 283 -5.28 -0.28 -6.93
CA LEU A 283 -5.33 0.39 -8.22
C LEU A 283 -5.61 -0.66 -9.31
N TYR A 284 -6.49 -0.34 -10.25
CA TYR A 284 -6.64 -1.10 -11.48
C TYR A 284 -5.86 -0.38 -12.59
N MET A 285 -4.74 -0.94 -12.98
CA MET A 285 -3.80 -0.35 -13.92
C MET A 285 -3.62 -1.23 -15.15
N VAL A 286 -3.50 -0.57 -16.30
CA VAL A 286 -3.15 -1.19 -17.58
C VAL A 286 -2.11 -0.33 -18.30
N PHE A 287 -1.39 -0.91 -19.24
CA PHE A 287 -0.58 -0.14 -20.18
C PHE A 287 -1.44 0.30 -21.35
N ALA A 288 -1.29 1.54 -21.78
CA ALA A 288 -2.11 2.13 -22.83
C ALA A 288 -1.24 2.91 -23.84
N GLN A 289 -1.40 2.65 -25.12
CA GLN A 289 -0.85 3.52 -26.15
C GLN A 289 -1.54 4.89 -26.09
N LYS A 290 -0.82 5.96 -26.46
CA LYS A 290 -1.34 7.35 -26.38
C LYS A 290 -1.96 7.69 -25.00
N ARG A 291 -1.35 7.17 -23.91
CA ARG A 291 -1.83 7.21 -22.54
C ARG A 291 -2.32 8.59 -22.08
N ASP A 292 -1.57 9.65 -22.38
CA ASP A 292 -1.92 11.01 -21.93
C ASP A 292 -3.14 11.56 -22.67
N GLN A 293 -3.30 11.20 -23.95
CA GLN A 293 -4.47 11.54 -24.73
C GLN A 293 -5.70 10.78 -24.24
N LEU A 294 -5.54 9.47 -23.96
CA LEU A 294 -6.59 8.64 -23.37
C LEU A 294 -7.03 9.20 -21.99
N LEU A 295 -6.09 9.59 -21.15
CA LEU A 295 -6.39 10.22 -19.86
C LEU A 295 -7.25 11.47 -20.03
N LYS A 296 -6.83 12.41 -20.89
CA LYS A 296 -7.59 13.63 -21.17
C LYS A 296 -8.99 13.32 -21.73
N PHE A 297 -9.09 12.33 -22.61
CA PHE A 297 -10.37 11.89 -23.16
C PHE A 297 -11.29 11.28 -22.10
N CYS A 298 -10.76 10.45 -21.20
CA CYS A 298 -11.50 9.89 -20.06
C CYS A 298 -12.03 11.00 -19.14
N LEU A 299 -11.19 11.95 -18.77
CA LEU A 299 -11.57 13.07 -17.91
C LEU A 299 -12.68 13.94 -18.56
N LYS A 300 -12.54 14.27 -19.85
CA LYS A 300 -13.56 14.99 -20.62
C LYS A 300 -14.91 14.25 -20.64
N ASN A 301 -14.89 12.93 -20.62
CA ASN A 301 -16.09 12.10 -20.60
C ASN A 301 -16.55 11.72 -19.17
N GLY A 302 -16.02 12.37 -18.12
CA GLY A 302 -16.45 12.20 -16.73
C GLY A 302 -15.95 10.96 -16.03
N ILE A 303 -14.90 10.30 -16.57
CA ILE A 303 -14.21 9.19 -15.92
C ILE A 303 -12.96 9.74 -15.22
N GLU A 304 -12.89 9.64 -13.90
CA GLU A 304 -11.75 10.08 -13.09
C GLU A 304 -10.59 9.07 -13.17
N ALA A 305 -10.01 8.90 -14.38
CA ALA A 305 -8.77 8.14 -14.56
C ALA A 305 -7.57 8.90 -13.99
N LYS A 306 -6.48 8.19 -13.66
CA LYS A 306 -5.26 8.76 -13.05
C LYS A 306 -4.00 8.06 -13.57
N ILE A 307 -2.83 8.55 -13.15
CA ILE A 307 -1.52 7.94 -13.39
C ILE A 307 -0.83 7.73 -12.04
N HIS A 308 -0.29 6.54 -11.80
CA HIS A 308 0.45 6.18 -10.59
C HIS A 308 1.78 5.51 -10.93
N TYR A 309 2.92 6.30 -11.07
CA TYR A 309 3.02 7.76 -10.95
C TYR A 309 3.65 8.32 -12.21
N PRO A 310 3.35 9.59 -12.63
CA PRO A 310 3.87 10.13 -13.88
C PRO A 310 5.38 10.42 -13.84
N ILE A 311 5.94 10.65 -12.65
CA ILE A 311 7.36 10.84 -12.41
C ILE A 311 7.82 9.76 -11.43
N PRO A 312 8.73 8.85 -11.83
CA PRO A 312 9.32 7.87 -10.93
C PRO A 312 9.93 8.51 -9.70
N ILE A 313 9.86 7.81 -8.55
CA ILE A 313 10.35 8.37 -7.29
C ILE A 313 11.83 8.74 -7.34
N TYR A 314 12.65 7.97 -8.04
CA TYR A 314 14.08 8.21 -8.15
C TYR A 314 14.45 9.46 -8.99
N LEU A 315 13.49 9.98 -9.81
CA LEU A 315 13.63 11.23 -10.60
C LEU A 315 13.01 12.45 -9.90
N GLN A 316 12.38 12.26 -8.75
CA GLN A 316 11.82 13.38 -7.99
C GLN A 316 12.92 14.31 -7.47
N GLU A 317 12.59 15.59 -7.32
CA GLU A 317 13.54 16.60 -6.87
C GLU A 317 14.18 16.26 -5.53
N SER A 318 13.40 15.71 -4.61
CA SER A 318 13.86 15.25 -3.31
C SER A 318 14.90 14.12 -3.35
N MET A 319 15.08 13.47 -4.51
CA MET A 319 16.03 12.37 -4.71
C MET A 319 17.23 12.76 -5.58
N LYS A 320 17.33 14.01 -6.03
CA LYS A 320 18.45 14.49 -6.89
C LYS A 320 19.84 14.22 -6.29
N TYR A 321 19.96 14.26 -4.97
CA TYR A 321 21.22 13.98 -4.26
C TYR A 321 21.76 12.57 -4.47
N LEU A 322 20.92 11.63 -4.94
CA LEU A 322 21.32 10.26 -5.25
C LEU A 322 21.95 10.13 -6.66
N ASN A 323 21.87 11.18 -7.48
CA ASN A 323 22.44 11.29 -8.83
C ASN A 323 21.93 10.25 -9.83
N TYR A 324 20.72 9.67 -9.62
CA TYR A 324 20.08 8.82 -10.61
C TYR A 324 19.59 9.62 -11.81
N LYS A 325 19.59 8.97 -12.98
CA LYS A 325 19.19 9.56 -14.26
C LYS A 325 18.09 8.75 -14.90
N LYS A 326 17.31 9.39 -15.77
CA LYS A 326 16.36 8.69 -16.63
C LYS A 326 17.09 7.63 -17.45
N GLY A 327 16.55 6.42 -17.48
CA GLY A 327 17.17 5.25 -18.09
C GLY A 327 17.85 4.29 -17.09
N ASP A 328 18.15 4.71 -15.85
CA ASP A 328 18.74 3.84 -14.84
C ASP A 328 17.81 2.69 -14.42
N TYR A 329 16.49 2.88 -14.58
CA TYR A 329 15.44 1.91 -14.27
C TYR A 329 14.44 1.82 -15.43
N PRO A 330 14.81 1.12 -16.55
CA PRO A 330 14.06 1.14 -17.81
C PRO A 330 12.60 0.69 -17.69
N GLU A 331 12.33 -0.36 -16.91
CA GLU A 331 10.96 -0.84 -16.71
C GLU A 331 10.13 0.17 -15.93
N THR A 332 10.69 0.79 -14.89
CA THR A 332 10.03 1.87 -14.14
C THR A 332 9.73 3.08 -15.02
N ASP A 333 10.64 3.48 -15.89
CA ASP A 333 10.44 4.56 -16.87
C ASP A 333 9.34 4.22 -17.87
N TYR A 334 9.33 2.99 -18.37
CA TYR A 334 8.29 2.49 -19.25
C TYR A 334 6.92 2.54 -18.58
N GLN A 335 6.83 2.08 -17.32
CA GLN A 335 5.61 2.12 -16.52
C GLN A 335 5.13 3.57 -16.33
N ALA A 336 5.98 4.48 -15.92
CA ALA A 336 5.63 5.89 -15.74
C ALA A 336 5.09 6.54 -17.03
N SER A 337 5.59 6.11 -18.18
CA SER A 337 5.20 6.65 -19.50
C SER A 337 3.89 6.05 -20.03
N ASN A 338 3.56 4.82 -19.68
CA ASN A 338 2.50 4.07 -20.36
C ASN A 338 1.33 3.65 -19.46
N LEU A 339 1.49 3.68 -18.11
CA LEU A 339 0.43 3.26 -17.19
C LEU A 339 -0.72 4.27 -17.13
N ILE A 340 -1.94 3.74 -17.14
CA ILE A 340 -3.17 4.45 -16.77
C ILE A 340 -3.93 3.65 -15.72
N THR A 341 -4.52 4.35 -14.76
CA THR A 341 -5.34 3.78 -13.69
C THR A 341 -6.80 4.13 -13.94
N PHE A 342 -7.65 3.14 -14.06
CA PHE A 342 -9.11 3.33 -14.13
C PHE A 342 -9.76 3.10 -12.77
N PRO A 343 -10.91 3.74 -12.51
CA PRO A 343 -11.71 3.46 -11.33
C PRO A 343 -12.06 1.97 -11.21
N CYS A 344 -11.83 1.39 -10.03
CA CYS A 344 -12.13 -0.01 -9.72
C CYS A 344 -12.71 -0.18 -8.30
N ASP A 345 -13.36 0.88 -7.80
CA ASP A 345 -13.94 0.92 -6.46
C ASP A 345 -15.03 -0.14 -6.28
N GLN A 346 -15.19 -0.63 -5.04
CA GLN A 346 -16.21 -1.64 -4.68
C GLN A 346 -17.65 -1.15 -4.82
N HIS A 347 -17.87 0.16 -4.91
CA HIS A 347 -19.21 0.76 -5.06
C HIS A 347 -19.57 1.08 -6.53
N LEU A 348 -18.70 0.72 -7.47
CA LEU A 348 -19.02 0.88 -8.89
C LEU A 348 -20.16 -0.06 -9.32
N SER A 349 -21.18 0.52 -9.97
CA SER A 349 -22.21 -0.26 -10.61
C SER A 349 -21.72 -0.87 -11.93
N LYS A 350 -22.40 -1.93 -12.38
CA LYS A 350 -22.13 -2.53 -13.70
C LYS A 350 -22.24 -1.50 -14.83
N LYS A 351 -23.25 -0.60 -14.78
CA LYS A 351 -23.41 0.49 -15.77
C LYS A 351 -22.19 1.42 -15.83
N GLN A 352 -21.54 1.69 -14.70
CA GLN A 352 -20.34 2.52 -14.65
C GLN A 352 -19.11 1.79 -15.20
N LEU A 353 -18.97 0.49 -14.95
CA LEU A 353 -17.91 -0.34 -15.56
C LEU A 353 -18.10 -0.43 -17.09
N ASP A 354 -19.33 -0.68 -17.56
CA ASP A 354 -19.67 -0.69 -18.98
C ASP A 354 -19.37 0.68 -19.63
N TYR A 355 -19.60 1.76 -18.91
CA TYR A 355 -19.30 3.11 -19.41
C TYR A 355 -17.80 3.35 -19.56
N ILE A 356 -16.96 2.92 -18.59
CA ILE A 356 -15.50 2.97 -18.73
C ILE A 356 -15.07 2.24 -20.01
N ILE A 357 -15.53 1.01 -20.19
CA ILE A 357 -15.20 0.18 -21.34
C ILE A 357 -15.62 0.87 -22.66
N LYS A 358 -16.86 1.39 -22.71
CA LYS A 358 -17.38 2.12 -23.87
C LYS A 358 -16.50 3.32 -24.27
N ILE A 359 -16.10 4.13 -23.27
CA ILE A 359 -15.31 5.35 -23.52
C ILE A 359 -13.89 4.99 -23.99
N VAL A 360 -13.24 3.99 -23.36
CA VAL A 360 -11.92 3.52 -23.80
C VAL A 360 -11.98 2.97 -25.24
N LYS A 361 -12.97 2.13 -25.55
CA LYS A 361 -13.17 1.62 -26.92
C LYS A 361 -13.47 2.73 -27.94
N LYS A 362 -14.25 3.75 -27.55
CA LYS A 362 -14.56 4.90 -28.40
C LYS A 362 -13.30 5.71 -28.72
N PHE A 363 -12.41 5.90 -27.75
CA PHE A 363 -11.15 6.62 -27.97
C PHE A 363 -10.35 5.97 -29.09
N TYR A 364 -10.06 4.68 -29.01
CA TYR A 364 -9.24 3.99 -30.01
C TYR A 364 -9.94 3.77 -31.35
N LYS A 365 -11.30 3.67 -31.41
CA LYS A 365 -12.03 3.63 -32.69
C LYS A 365 -11.98 4.94 -33.43
N ASN A 366 -11.92 6.07 -32.77
CA ASN A 366 -11.90 7.39 -33.42
C ASN A 366 -10.46 7.80 -33.81
N GLU A 367 -9.46 7.04 -33.43
CA GLU A 367 -8.05 7.28 -33.74
C GLU A 367 -7.54 6.41 -34.92
N ASN A 368 -8.35 5.38 -35.31
CA ASN A 368 -8.17 4.57 -36.50
C ASN A 368 -9.08 5.10 -37.60
#